data_f8779d3de60ce53ebd25874091c19047
#
_entry.id   f8779d3de60ce53ebd25874091c19047
#
_cell.length_a   1.000
_cell.length_b   1.000
_cell.length_c   1.000
_cell.angle_alpha   90.00
_cell.angle_beta   90.00
_cell.angle_gamma   90.00
#
_symmetry.space_group_name_H-M   'P 1'
#
loop_
_entity.id
_entity.type
_entity.pdbx_description
1 polymer ?
#
loop_
_entity_poly.entity_id
_entity_poly.type
_entity_poly.pdbx_seq_one_letter_code
_entity_poly.pdbx_strand_id
1 'polypeptide(L)'
;SRAXNAVSQXKLVDYIAARELDFFVAPEELARYYAQSFLLYDLEELLPASLAEYLQEDFYYAADGTGKEKACGLNLCRSRFLQDPAYDGKEQYYLLVLSYTPHTDAMVSFIRYAYNLDS
;
A
#
# COMPACT_ATOMS: atom_id res chain seq x y z
N SER A 1 10.87 2.73 -18.18
CA SER A 1 11.70 2.63 -17.57
C SER A 1 11.59 2.91 -16.20
N ARG A 2 12.26 2.31 -15.57
CA ARG A 2 12.14 2.45 -14.33
C ARG A 2 12.34 3.76 -13.88
N ALA A 3 13.08 4.46 -14.54
CA ALA A 3 13.35 5.79 -14.09
C ALA A 3 12.12 6.69 -14.11
N UNK A 4 11.58 6.51 -14.85
CA UNK A 4 10.52 7.29 -14.99
C UNK A 4 9.56 7.21 -14.00
N ASN A 5 9.53 6.10 -13.61
CA ASN A 5 8.54 5.85 -12.63
C ASN A 5 9.06 6.02 -11.23
N ALA A 6 10.35 6.16 -11.08
CA ALA A 6 10.92 6.27 -9.77
C ALA A 6 10.78 7.70 -9.28
N VAL A 7 10.31 7.86 -8.07
CA VAL A 7 10.18 9.16 -7.43
C VAL A 7 11.17 9.17 -6.28
N SER A 8 12.05 10.19 -6.25
CA SER A 8 13.01 10.27 -5.15
C SER A 8 12.27 10.46 -3.83
N GLN A 9 12.94 10.11 -2.79
CA GLN A 9 12.32 10.27 -1.47
C GLN A 9 11.91 11.70 -1.18
N UNK A 10 12.62 12.41 -1.55
CA UNK A 10 12.35 13.69 -1.36
C UNK A 10 11.21 14.16 -2.03
N LYS A 11 11.14 13.86 -3.15
CA LYS A 11 9.98 14.21 -3.90
C LYS A 11 8.74 13.54 -3.33
N LEU A 12 8.87 12.31 -2.90
CA LEU A 12 7.77 11.61 -2.28
C LEU A 12 7.32 12.34 -1.02
N VAL A 13 8.26 12.79 -0.20
CA VAL A 13 7.92 13.56 0.98
C VAL A 13 7.14 14.82 0.60
N ASP A 14 7.56 15.49 -0.48
CA ASP A 14 6.87 16.69 -0.91
C ASP A 14 5.43 16.39 -1.35
N TYR A 15 5.23 15.30 -2.09
CA TYR A 15 3.89 14.94 -2.52
C TYR A 15 2.99 14.61 -1.35
N ILE A 16 3.54 13.91 -0.36
CA ILE A 16 2.75 13.54 0.81
C ILE A 16 2.41 14.79 1.62
N ALA A 17 3.38 15.68 1.79
CA ALA A 17 3.11 16.91 2.55
C ALA A 17 2.07 17.78 1.86
N ALA A 18 2.04 17.76 0.54
CA ALA A 18 1.04 18.51 -0.21
C ALA A 18 -0.29 17.78 -0.32
N ARG A 19 -0.38 16.58 0.21
CA ARG A 19 -1.58 15.73 0.16
C ARG A 19 -2.02 15.47 -1.26
N GLU A 20 -1.04 15.20 -2.13
CA GLU A 20 -1.32 15.00 -3.54
C GLU A 20 -1.41 13.53 -3.93
N LEU A 21 -1.03 12.61 -3.03
CA LEU A 21 -1.12 11.20 -3.32
C LEU A 21 -2.19 10.55 -2.47
N ASP A 22 -2.89 9.59 -3.05
CA ASP A 22 -3.78 8.73 -2.25
C ASP A 22 -3.06 7.48 -1.81
N PHE A 23 -2.09 7.02 -2.60
CA PHE A 23 -1.35 5.80 -2.27
C PHE A 23 -0.01 5.85 -3.00
N PHE A 24 0.88 4.96 -2.61
CA PHE A 24 2.09 4.70 -3.38
C PHE A 24 2.51 3.25 -3.14
N VAL A 25 3.42 2.77 -3.99
CA VAL A 25 3.92 1.41 -3.91
C VAL A 25 5.39 1.47 -3.54
N ALA A 26 5.79 0.64 -2.58
CA ALA A 26 7.13 0.76 -2.05
C ALA A 26 7.60 -0.57 -1.46
N PRO A 27 8.92 -0.75 -1.33
CA PRO A 27 9.42 -1.93 -0.64
C PRO A 27 9.22 -1.84 0.86
N GLU A 28 9.53 -2.94 1.54
CA GLU A 28 9.22 -3.07 2.96
C GLU A 28 9.85 -1.98 3.80
N GLU A 29 11.05 -1.56 3.46
CA GLU A 29 11.73 -0.55 4.27
C GLU A 29 10.93 0.73 4.37
N LEU A 30 10.35 1.16 3.25
CA LEU A 30 9.54 2.36 3.27
C LEU A 30 8.22 2.14 3.96
N ALA A 31 7.64 0.95 3.82
CA ALA A 31 6.40 0.67 4.53
C ALA A 31 6.63 0.79 6.04
N ARG A 32 7.72 0.21 6.52
CA ARG A 32 8.02 0.26 7.94
C ARG A 32 8.30 1.69 8.40
N TYR A 33 9.04 2.43 7.57
CA TYR A 33 9.38 3.80 7.92
C TYR A 33 8.12 4.67 8.05
N TYR A 34 7.23 4.60 7.05
CA TYR A 34 6.06 5.46 7.07
C TYR A 34 5.00 5.00 8.05
N ALA A 35 5.02 3.72 8.44
CA ALA A 35 4.06 3.25 9.45
C ALA A 35 4.22 4.03 10.75
N GLN A 36 5.45 4.43 11.08
CA GLN A 36 5.69 5.11 12.34
C GLN A 36 5.17 6.53 12.36
N SER A 37 4.82 7.08 11.22
CA SER A 37 4.49 8.48 11.11
C SER A 37 2.98 8.76 11.14
N PHE A 38 2.15 7.74 11.31
CA PHE A 38 0.69 7.88 11.28
C PHE A 38 0.16 8.31 9.92
N LEU A 39 0.96 8.19 8.88
CA LEU A 39 0.52 8.60 7.55
C LEU A 39 -0.12 7.49 6.75
N LEU A 40 -0.10 6.26 7.26
CA LEU A 40 -0.66 5.13 6.52
C LEU A 40 -1.98 4.69 7.11
N TYR A 41 -2.93 4.46 6.22
CA TYR A 41 -4.24 3.95 6.60
C TYR A 41 -4.11 2.52 7.12
N ASP A 42 -4.81 2.23 8.19
CA ASP A 42 -4.95 0.85 8.65
C ASP A 42 -5.89 0.15 7.67
N LEU A 43 -5.35 -0.80 6.92
CA LEU A 43 -6.16 -1.43 5.87
C LEU A 43 -7.31 -2.25 6.43
N GLU A 44 -7.20 -2.71 7.67
CA GLU A 44 -8.31 -3.40 8.27
C GLU A 44 -9.47 -2.46 8.56
N GLU A 45 -9.18 -1.17 8.72
CA GLU A 45 -10.25 -0.18 8.85
C GLU A 45 -10.77 0.28 7.51
N LEU A 46 -9.90 0.34 6.52
CA LEU A 46 -10.30 0.82 5.21
C LEU A 46 -11.19 -0.15 4.47
N LEU A 47 -10.85 -1.43 4.53
CA LEU A 47 -11.49 -2.41 3.66
C LEU A 47 -12.74 -2.99 4.30
N PRO A 48 -13.77 -3.28 3.48
CA PRO A 48 -14.90 -4.04 4.00
C PRO A 48 -14.43 -5.36 4.61
N ALA A 49 -15.16 -5.85 5.60
CA ALA A 49 -14.71 -6.99 6.39
C ALA A 49 -14.41 -8.22 5.52
N SER A 50 -15.27 -8.50 4.54
CA SER A 50 -15.05 -9.70 3.73
C SER A 50 -13.81 -9.56 2.86
N LEU A 51 -13.54 -8.36 2.36
CA LEU A 51 -12.35 -8.14 1.56
C LEU A 51 -11.10 -8.21 2.42
N ALA A 52 -11.15 -7.65 3.61
CA ALA A 52 -10.02 -7.72 4.52
C ALA A 52 -9.71 -9.18 4.87
N GLU A 53 -10.74 -9.97 5.09
CA GLU A 53 -10.53 -11.38 5.39
C GLU A 53 -9.90 -12.12 4.20
N TYR A 54 -10.35 -11.81 2.99
CA TYR A 54 -9.82 -12.44 1.80
C TYR A 54 -8.34 -12.12 1.62
N LEU A 55 -7.94 -10.89 1.96
CA LEU A 55 -6.58 -10.43 1.71
C LEU A 55 -5.68 -10.52 2.93
N GLN A 56 -6.15 -11.13 4.03
CA GLN A 56 -5.42 -11.00 5.28
C GLN A 56 -4.00 -11.56 5.23
N GLU A 57 -3.76 -12.58 4.42
CA GLU A 57 -2.43 -13.15 4.36
C GLU A 57 -1.45 -12.25 3.60
N ASP A 58 -1.96 -11.28 2.87
CA ASP A 58 -1.11 -10.33 2.16
C ASP A 58 -0.89 -9.04 2.93
N PHE A 59 -1.49 -8.89 4.10
CA PHE A 59 -1.27 -7.68 4.88
C PHE A 59 0.14 -7.68 5.48
N TYR A 60 0.73 -6.51 5.49
CA TYR A 60 1.99 -6.26 6.17
C TYR A 60 1.69 -5.46 7.44
N TYR A 61 2.06 -6.01 8.58
CA TYR A 61 1.82 -5.35 9.85
C TYR A 61 3.08 -4.67 10.33
N ALA A 62 2.96 -3.45 10.79
CA ALA A 62 4.08 -2.72 11.36
C ALA A 62 3.55 -1.81 12.45
N ALA A 63 4.41 -1.53 13.41
CA ALA A 63 4.03 -0.69 14.54
C ALA A 63 4.02 0.78 14.15
N ASP A 64 2.99 1.50 14.59
CA ASP A 64 2.99 2.94 14.45
C ASP A 64 3.84 3.57 15.57
N GLY A 65 3.83 4.90 15.65
CA GLY A 65 4.66 5.59 16.62
C GLY A 65 4.30 5.32 18.08
N THR A 66 3.13 4.73 18.32
CA THR A 66 2.74 4.36 19.68
C THR A 66 3.06 2.92 20.02
N GLY A 67 3.58 2.17 19.07
CA GLY A 67 3.84 0.75 19.25
C GLY A 67 2.67 -0.14 18.88
N LYS A 68 1.56 0.42 18.43
CA LYS A 68 0.42 -0.39 18.02
C LYS A 68 0.63 -0.91 16.59
N GLU A 69 0.45 -2.21 16.42
CA GLU A 69 0.59 -2.79 15.09
C GLU A 69 -0.67 -2.59 14.28
N LYS A 70 -0.49 -2.23 13.01
CA LYS A 70 -1.58 -2.02 12.08
C LYS A 70 -1.24 -2.69 10.76
N ALA A 71 -2.28 -3.04 10.00
CA ALA A 71 -2.09 -3.55 8.66
C ALA A 71 -1.80 -2.36 7.75
N CYS A 72 -0.54 -1.98 7.66
CA CYS A 72 -0.16 -0.73 6.99
C CYS A 72 0.23 -0.91 5.54
N GLY A 73 0.32 -2.14 5.04
CA GLY A 73 0.67 -2.34 3.64
C GLY A 73 0.02 -3.59 3.11
N LEU A 74 -0.16 -3.63 1.80
CA LEU A 74 -0.74 -4.77 1.13
C LEU A 74 0.29 -5.32 0.15
N ASN A 75 0.75 -6.55 0.40
CA ASN A 75 1.75 -7.17 -0.45
C ASN A 75 1.16 -7.44 -1.82
N LEU A 76 1.77 -6.87 -2.84
CA LEU A 76 1.23 -6.95 -4.20
C LEU A 76 1.72 -8.15 -4.97
N CYS A 77 2.47 -9.07 -4.35
CA CYS A 77 3.06 -10.16 -5.12
C CYS A 77 2.02 -11.05 -5.79
N ARG A 78 0.83 -11.18 -5.19
CA ARG A 78 -0.23 -11.97 -5.80
C ARG A 78 -1.21 -11.13 -6.60
N SER A 79 -0.94 -9.83 -6.74
CA SER A 79 -1.84 -8.98 -7.50
C SER A 79 -1.61 -9.17 -9.00
N ARG A 80 -2.54 -8.65 -9.79
CA ARG A 80 -2.39 -8.71 -11.24
C ARG A 80 -1.17 -7.93 -11.73
N PHE A 81 -0.68 -6.99 -10.91
CA PHE A 81 0.40 -6.13 -11.36
C PHE A 81 1.75 -6.81 -11.34
N LEU A 82 1.92 -7.90 -10.58
CA LEU A 82 3.20 -8.58 -10.47
C LEU A 82 3.15 -10.00 -11.02
N GLN A 83 2.36 -10.20 -12.08
CA GLN A 83 2.27 -11.51 -12.73
C GLN A 83 3.23 -11.67 -13.90
N ASP A 84 4.02 -10.65 -14.21
CA ASP A 84 4.98 -10.74 -15.29
C ASP A 84 5.99 -11.83 -14.99
N PRO A 85 6.24 -12.75 -15.93
CA PRO A 85 7.24 -13.80 -15.67
C PRO A 85 8.63 -13.26 -15.36
N ALA A 86 8.93 -12.03 -15.77
CA ALA A 86 10.23 -11.45 -15.44
C ALA A 86 10.38 -11.09 -13.98
N TYR A 87 9.26 -10.99 -13.25
CA TYR A 87 9.36 -10.71 -11.82
C TYR A 87 9.79 -11.99 -11.11
N ASP A 88 10.90 -11.92 -10.40
CA ASP A 88 11.48 -13.11 -9.81
C ASP A 88 10.99 -13.40 -8.39
N GLY A 89 10.11 -12.54 -7.86
CA GLY A 89 9.55 -12.77 -6.54
C GLY A 89 10.45 -12.45 -5.37
N LYS A 90 11.66 -11.97 -5.64
CA LYS A 90 12.58 -11.72 -4.53
C LYS A 90 12.29 -10.43 -3.81
N GLU A 91 11.98 -9.36 -4.56
CA GLU A 91 11.69 -8.10 -3.92
C GLU A 91 10.20 -7.98 -3.70
N GLN A 92 9.80 -7.72 -2.46
CA GLN A 92 8.39 -7.58 -2.14
C GLN A 92 7.98 -6.13 -2.26
N TYR A 93 6.82 -5.88 -2.84
CA TYR A 93 6.29 -4.53 -3.00
C TYR A 93 4.95 -4.43 -2.33
N TYR A 94 4.72 -3.30 -1.70
CA TYR A 94 3.53 -3.09 -0.87
C TYR A 94 2.78 -1.86 -1.33
N LEU A 95 1.45 -1.97 -1.35
CA LEU A 95 0.59 -0.83 -1.57
C LEU A 95 0.37 -0.16 -0.22
N LEU A 96 0.66 1.13 -0.15
CA LEU A 96 0.51 1.92 1.06
C LEU A 96 -0.50 3.02 0.77
N VAL A 97 -1.57 3.07 1.56
CA VAL A 97 -2.63 4.06 1.35
C VAL A 97 -2.47 5.17 2.36
N LEU A 98 -2.47 6.41 1.90
CA LEU A 98 -2.26 7.54 2.80
C LEU A 98 -3.50 7.78 3.64
N SER A 99 -3.29 8.00 4.93
CA SER A 99 -4.40 8.08 5.89
C SER A 99 -5.28 9.30 5.67
N TYR A 100 -4.79 10.32 4.97
CA TYR A 100 -5.59 11.53 4.74
C TYR A 100 -6.46 11.45 3.49
N THR A 101 -6.42 10.34 2.76
CA THR A 101 -7.12 10.31 1.48
C THR A 101 -8.63 10.46 1.69
N PRO A 102 -9.28 11.30 0.88
CA PRO A 102 -10.75 11.36 0.90
C PRO A 102 -11.37 10.37 -0.08
N HIS A 103 -10.55 9.59 -0.79
CA HIS A 103 -11.04 8.74 -1.87
C HIS A 103 -11.06 7.28 -1.44
N THR A 104 -11.66 7.00 -0.28
CA THR A 104 -11.62 5.64 0.25
C THR A 104 -12.37 4.66 -0.63
N ASP A 105 -13.51 5.08 -1.21
CA ASP A 105 -14.24 4.16 -2.09
C ASP A 105 -13.42 3.81 -3.31
N ALA A 106 -12.72 4.79 -3.87
CA ALA A 106 -11.89 4.53 -5.04
C ALA A 106 -10.74 3.60 -4.68
N MET A 107 -10.18 3.74 -3.49
CA MET A 107 -9.10 2.86 -3.08
C MET A 107 -9.59 1.42 -2.91
N VAL A 108 -10.77 1.24 -2.34
CA VAL A 108 -11.32 -0.10 -2.22
C VAL A 108 -11.54 -0.71 -3.61
N SER A 109 -12.09 0.07 -4.55
CA SER A 109 -12.29 -0.43 -5.90
C SER A 109 -10.97 -0.78 -6.57
N PHE A 110 -9.96 0.05 -6.39
CA PHE A 110 -8.66 -0.22 -6.97
C PHE A 110 -8.06 -1.52 -6.42
N ILE A 111 -8.21 -1.74 -5.12
CA ILE A 111 -7.69 -2.96 -4.51
C ILE A 111 -8.44 -4.18 -5.02
N ARG A 112 -9.77 -4.08 -5.18
CA ARG A 112 -10.49 -5.20 -5.77
C ARG A 112 -9.99 -5.50 -7.18
N TYR A 113 -9.78 -4.45 -7.98
CA TYR A 113 -9.24 -4.63 -9.31
C TYR A 113 -7.86 -5.28 -9.27
N ALA A 114 -7.02 -4.85 -8.33
CA ALA A 114 -5.66 -5.38 -8.24
C ALA A 114 -5.64 -6.88 -8.01
N TYR A 115 -6.66 -7.42 -7.36
CA TYR A 115 -6.70 -8.85 -7.03
C TYR A 115 -7.77 -9.59 -7.83
N ASN A 116 -8.18 -9.01 -8.94
CA ASN A 116 -9.13 -9.64 -9.87
C ASN A 116 -10.48 -9.93 -9.22
N LEU A 117 -10.92 -9.05 -8.34
CA LEU A 117 -12.17 -9.19 -7.63
C LEU A 117 -13.20 -8.15 -8.06
N ASP A 118 -12.95 -7.49 -9.17
CA ASP A 118 -13.82 -6.40 -9.58
C ASP A 118 -15.05 -6.88 -10.32
N SER A 119 -15.22 -8.12 -10.40
CA SER A 119 -16.36 -8.76 -11.04
C SER A 119 -17.29 -7.80 -11.72
#